data_1a0c638ccf6372112cdd9187075f64f3
#
_entry.id   1a0c638ccf6372112cdd9187075f64f3
#
_cell.length_a   1.000
_cell.length_b   1.000
_cell.length_c   1.000
_cell.angle_alpha   90.00
_cell.angle_beta   90.00
_cell.angle_gamma   90.00
#
_symmetry.space_group_name_H-M   'P 1'
#
loop_
_entity.id
_entity.type
_entity.pdbx_description
1 polymer ?
#
loop_
_entity_poly.entity_id
_entity_poly.type
_entity_poly.pdbx_seq_one_letter_code
_entity_poly.pdbx_strand_id
1 'polypeptide(L)'
;MAIRKFLNKYWGWTFLLIPLALQAIFFYFPMVQGAFYSLTNWTGLTYNYKFVGLNNYKLLMIDGKFFTAIAFTLILTLALIIGEITIGMVVARALNSKMKGRTFFRAWFFFPAVLSGLTVSLIFKQFFNYGLPTIGKILGISFLQESLLGTPIGAVVATIFVLLWQGVAMPIILFLAGLQSIPNDILEAASIDGATSKQTFWKIELPYLLPTISMVFILALKSGLTAFDQIFALTSGGPNNATTSLGLLVYNYAFKSNQYGYANAIALILFLIIGIVSLIQIKLSKKFEI
;
A
#
# COMPACT_ATOMS: atom_id res chain seq x y z
N MET A 1 25.33 41.96 18.00
CA MET A 1 25.01 42.22 16.57
C MET A 1 25.45 41.08 15.65
N ALA A 2 26.64 40.48 15.85
CA ALA A 2 27.16 39.36 15.02
C ALA A 2 26.30 38.09 15.10
N ILE A 3 25.84 37.66 16.29
CA ILE A 3 25.00 36.46 16.47
C ILE A 3 23.64 36.59 15.73
N ARG A 4 23.03 37.79 15.75
CA ARG A 4 21.76 38.04 15.06
C ARG A 4 21.91 38.03 13.53
N LYS A 5 23.05 38.49 12.99
CA LYS A 5 23.39 38.39 11.55
C LYS A 5 23.68 36.94 11.16
N PHE A 6 24.37 36.18 12.02
CA PHE A 6 24.62 34.75 11.81
C PHE A 6 23.33 33.94 11.82
N LEU A 7 22.48 34.14 12.83
CA LEU A 7 21.19 33.48 12.93
C LEU A 7 20.27 33.82 11.72
N ASN A 8 20.17 35.08 11.29
CA ASN A 8 19.38 35.46 10.13
C ASN A 8 19.90 34.85 8.82
N LYS A 9 21.23 34.64 8.68
CA LYS A 9 21.82 34.04 7.49
C LYS A 9 21.63 32.49 7.44
N TYR A 10 21.63 31.84 8.60
CA TYR A 10 21.59 30.39 8.71
C TYR A 10 20.31 29.85 9.35
N TRP A 11 19.33 30.72 9.63
CA TRP A 11 18.06 30.37 10.25
C TRP A 11 17.37 29.18 9.57
N GLY A 12 17.32 29.16 8.26
CA GLY A 12 16.75 28.04 7.50
C GLY A 12 17.50 26.71 7.76
N TRP A 13 18.82 26.76 7.84
CA TRP A 13 19.63 25.57 8.11
C TRP A 13 19.49 25.08 9.55
N THR A 14 19.47 26.00 10.53
CA THR A 14 19.26 25.61 11.93
C THR A 14 17.90 25.01 12.19
N PHE A 15 16.86 25.49 11.49
CA PHE A 15 15.52 24.89 11.54
C PHE A 15 15.47 23.48 10.92
N LEU A 16 16.24 23.23 9.85
CA LEU A 16 16.33 21.91 9.21
C LEU A 16 17.20 20.91 9.97
N LEU A 17 18.17 21.37 10.78
CA LEU A 17 19.10 20.48 11.49
C LEU A 17 18.38 19.54 12.46
N ILE A 18 17.37 20.01 13.17
CA ILE A 18 16.64 19.20 14.17
C ILE A 18 15.88 18.06 13.49
N PRO A 19 15.01 18.29 12.47
CA PRO A 19 14.36 17.20 11.76
C PRO A 19 15.33 16.24 11.08
N LEU A 20 16.41 16.75 10.46
CA LEU A 20 17.42 15.91 9.82
C LEU A 20 18.18 15.04 10.84
N ALA A 21 18.55 15.60 12.00
CA ALA A 21 19.19 14.83 13.07
C ALA A 21 18.26 13.74 13.60
N LEU A 22 16.99 14.06 13.85
CA LEU A 22 16.00 13.07 14.26
C LEU A 22 15.82 11.96 13.20
N GLN A 23 15.75 12.32 11.94
CA GLN A 23 15.65 11.36 10.85
C GLN A 23 16.91 10.51 10.75
N ALA A 24 18.10 11.09 10.92
CA ALA A 24 19.36 10.34 10.90
C ALA A 24 19.43 9.33 12.05
N ILE A 25 19.06 9.72 13.27
CA ILE A 25 19.16 8.88 14.47
C ILE A 25 18.06 7.80 14.49
N PHE A 26 16.81 8.15 14.17
CA PHE A 26 15.66 7.25 14.37
C PHE A 26 15.27 6.49 13.12
N PHE A 27 15.75 6.89 11.95
CA PHE A 27 15.41 6.21 10.69
C PHE A 27 16.65 5.61 10.02
N TYR A 28 17.64 6.44 9.67
CA TYR A 28 18.80 5.93 8.91
C TYR A 28 19.72 5.05 9.75
N PHE A 29 19.97 5.40 11.00
CA PHE A 29 20.84 4.61 11.87
C PHE A 29 20.29 3.19 12.13
N PRO A 30 19.02 2.97 12.53
CA PRO A 30 18.45 1.63 12.65
C PRO A 30 18.42 0.88 11.32
N MET A 31 18.22 1.56 10.20
CA MET A 31 18.25 0.94 8.87
C MET A 31 19.63 0.38 8.53
N VAL A 32 20.70 1.14 8.78
CA VAL A 32 22.09 0.69 8.60
C VAL A 32 22.42 -0.46 9.56
N GLN A 33 21.98 -0.37 10.82
CA GLN A 33 22.14 -1.47 11.77
C GLN A 33 21.40 -2.74 11.31
N GLY A 34 20.17 -2.61 10.81
CA GLY A 34 19.41 -3.73 10.24
C GLY A 34 20.14 -4.38 9.07
N ALA A 35 20.73 -3.56 8.17
CA ALA A 35 21.56 -4.07 7.08
C ALA A 35 22.80 -4.81 7.60
N PHE A 36 23.45 -4.34 8.65
CA PHE A 36 24.55 -5.07 9.28
C PHE A 36 24.08 -6.37 9.92
N TYR A 37 22.98 -6.35 10.69
CA TYR A 37 22.45 -7.56 11.33
C TYR A 37 21.96 -8.61 10.32
N SER A 38 21.58 -8.22 9.12
CA SER A 38 21.23 -9.18 8.05
C SER A 38 22.39 -10.11 7.66
N LEU A 39 23.62 -9.71 7.96
CA LEU A 39 24.86 -10.48 7.73
C LEU A 39 25.27 -11.29 8.96
N THR A 40 24.45 -11.38 9.98
CA THR A 40 24.73 -12.06 11.25
C THR A 40 23.66 -13.11 11.57
N ASN A 41 23.97 -13.99 12.51
CA ASN A 41 22.99 -14.93 13.08
C ASN A 41 22.30 -14.38 14.33
N TRP A 42 22.15 -13.06 14.44
CA TRP A 42 21.59 -12.44 15.63
C TRP A 42 20.15 -12.88 15.91
N THR A 43 19.92 -13.27 17.16
CA THR A 43 18.62 -13.73 17.65
C THR A 43 17.74 -12.61 18.24
N GLY A 44 18.31 -11.43 18.44
CA GLY A 44 17.63 -10.31 19.10
C GLY A 44 17.61 -10.39 20.63
N LEU A 45 18.00 -11.51 21.23
CA LEU A 45 17.92 -11.74 22.68
C LEU A 45 19.24 -11.46 23.41
N THR A 46 20.36 -11.65 22.74
CA THR A 46 21.70 -11.51 23.34
C THR A 46 22.60 -10.70 22.42
N TYR A 47 23.64 -10.10 23.01
CA TYR A 47 24.68 -9.42 22.21
C TYR A 47 25.69 -10.39 21.56
N ASN A 48 25.58 -11.70 21.85
CA ASN A 48 26.43 -12.71 21.24
C ASN A 48 25.86 -13.12 19.90
N TYR A 49 26.42 -12.58 18.82
CA TYR A 49 26.13 -12.97 17.45
C TYR A 49 27.42 -13.16 16.68
N LYS A 50 27.37 -14.00 15.66
CA LYS A 50 28.50 -14.25 14.75
C LYS A 50 28.19 -13.64 13.38
N PHE A 51 29.20 -13.09 12.77
CA PHE A 51 29.12 -12.66 11.38
C PHE A 51 29.05 -13.93 10.48
N VAL A 52 27.98 -14.08 9.71
CA VAL A 52 27.74 -15.21 8.82
C VAL A 52 27.77 -14.82 7.34
N GLY A 53 28.10 -13.57 7.04
CA GLY A 53 28.16 -13.06 5.68
C GLY A 53 26.81 -13.21 4.96
N LEU A 54 26.83 -13.72 3.74
CA LEU A 54 25.63 -13.89 2.91
C LEU A 54 24.82 -15.17 3.19
N ASN A 55 25.09 -15.88 4.30
CA ASN A 55 24.43 -17.15 4.57
C ASN A 55 22.90 -17.00 4.71
N ASN A 56 22.40 -15.94 5.36
CA ASN A 56 20.97 -15.66 5.46
C ASN A 56 20.31 -15.54 4.07
N TYR A 57 20.98 -14.90 3.13
CA TYR A 57 20.49 -14.76 1.75
C TYR A 57 20.49 -16.07 0.98
N LYS A 58 21.49 -16.96 1.22
CA LYS A 58 21.51 -18.31 0.64
C LYS A 58 20.35 -19.15 1.17
N LEU A 59 20.07 -19.07 2.47
CA LEU A 59 18.93 -19.75 3.09
C LEU A 59 17.60 -19.24 2.53
N LEU A 60 17.45 -17.95 2.28
CA LEU A 60 16.25 -17.36 1.65
C LEU A 60 15.97 -17.96 0.27
N MET A 61 17.00 -18.27 -0.52
CA MET A 61 16.84 -18.84 -1.87
C MET A 61 16.27 -20.27 -1.87
N ILE A 62 16.21 -20.94 -0.72
CA ILE A 62 15.63 -22.28 -0.57
C ILE A 62 14.42 -22.29 0.36
N ASP A 63 14.05 -21.14 0.95
CA ASP A 63 12.91 -21.04 1.87
C ASP A 63 11.58 -20.93 1.09
N GLY A 64 10.81 -22.01 1.08
CA GLY A 64 9.49 -22.04 0.44
C GLY A 64 8.51 -21.00 1.00
N LYS A 65 8.61 -20.64 2.30
CA LYS A 65 7.77 -19.61 2.92
C LYS A 65 8.08 -18.22 2.36
N PHE A 66 9.35 -17.96 2.07
CA PHE A 66 9.78 -16.70 1.45
C PHE A 66 9.18 -16.54 0.05
N PHE A 67 9.24 -17.57 -0.79
CA PHE A 67 8.65 -17.54 -2.13
C PHE A 67 7.12 -17.40 -2.10
N THR A 68 6.45 -18.11 -1.17
CA THR A 68 5.00 -17.95 -0.98
C THR A 68 4.65 -16.51 -0.56
N ALA A 69 5.43 -15.91 0.34
CA ALA A 69 5.22 -14.54 0.79
C ALA A 69 5.48 -13.52 -0.33
N ILE A 70 6.51 -13.71 -1.17
CA ILE A 70 6.73 -12.90 -2.37
C ILE A 70 5.52 -13.00 -3.31
N ALA A 71 5.09 -14.21 -3.64
CA ALA A 71 3.98 -14.42 -4.56
C ALA A 71 2.70 -13.73 -4.07
N PHE A 72 2.34 -13.93 -2.81
CA PHE A 72 1.17 -13.26 -2.22
C PHE A 72 1.33 -11.73 -2.21
N THR A 73 2.50 -11.21 -1.80
CA THR A 73 2.75 -9.76 -1.76
C THR A 73 2.63 -9.14 -3.15
N LEU A 74 3.13 -9.81 -4.19
CA LEU A 74 3.01 -9.33 -5.57
C LEU A 74 1.56 -9.39 -6.07
N ILE A 75 0.83 -10.48 -5.82
CA ILE A 75 -0.59 -10.61 -6.17
C ILE A 75 -1.40 -9.51 -5.50
N LEU A 76 -1.21 -9.32 -4.18
CA LEU A 76 -1.88 -8.26 -3.43
C LEU A 76 -1.57 -6.89 -4.01
N THR A 77 -0.29 -6.59 -4.23
CA THR A 77 0.16 -5.29 -4.75
C THR A 77 -0.43 -4.99 -6.13
N LEU A 78 -0.41 -5.98 -7.04
CA LEU A 78 -1.00 -5.82 -8.37
C LEU A 78 -2.52 -5.63 -8.29
N ALA A 79 -3.21 -6.39 -7.43
CA ALA A 79 -4.64 -6.23 -7.22
C ALA A 79 -5.00 -4.85 -6.67
N LEU A 80 -4.20 -4.31 -5.73
CA LEU A 80 -4.38 -2.96 -5.19
C LEU A 80 -4.13 -1.90 -6.27
N ILE A 81 -3.04 -1.99 -7.02
CA ILE A 81 -2.74 -1.04 -8.10
C ILE A 81 -3.88 -0.98 -9.11
N ILE A 82 -4.29 -2.14 -9.65
CA ILE A 82 -5.36 -2.22 -10.64
C ILE A 82 -6.69 -1.75 -10.04
N GLY A 83 -7.03 -2.23 -8.85
CA GLY A 83 -8.29 -1.91 -8.18
C GLY A 83 -8.40 -0.43 -7.79
N GLU A 84 -7.37 0.13 -7.16
CA GLU A 84 -7.37 1.52 -6.72
C GLU A 84 -7.40 2.51 -7.90
N ILE A 85 -6.65 2.23 -8.97
CA ILE A 85 -6.70 3.07 -10.18
C ILE A 85 -8.06 2.96 -10.86
N THR A 86 -8.58 1.74 -11.10
CA THR A 86 -9.82 1.56 -11.87
C THR A 86 -11.04 2.02 -11.08
N ILE A 87 -11.21 1.55 -9.84
CA ILE A 87 -12.35 1.92 -8.99
C ILE A 87 -12.27 3.41 -8.65
N GLY A 88 -11.08 3.89 -8.26
CA GLY A 88 -10.84 5.29 -7.93
C GLY A 88 -11.23 6.23 -9.07
N MET A 89 -10.80 5.93 -10.30
CA MET A 89 -11.11 6.72 -11.49
C MET A 89 -12.60 6.68 -11.85
N VAL A 90 -13.22 5.49 -11.85
CA VAL A 90 -14.65 5.33 -12.17
C VAL A 90 -15.51 6.09 -11.17
N VAL A 91 -15.25 5.92 -9.87
CA VAL A 91 -16.01 6.60 -8.81
C VAL A 91 -15.76 8.11 -8.84
N ALA A 92 -14.52 8.57 -9.01
CA ALA A 92 -14.20 10.00 -9.12
C ALA A 92 -14.92 10.64 -10.29
N ARG A 93 -14.95 9.98 -11.47
CA ARG A 93 -15.66 10.47 -12.65
C ARG A 93 -17.16 10.54 -12.41
N ALA A 94 -17.76 9.54 -11.77
CA ALA A 94 -19.17 9.58 -11.38
C ALA A 94 -19.46 10.74 -10.42
N LEU A 95 -18.61 10.95 -9.41
CA LEU A 95 -18.72 12.04 -8.44
C LEU A 95 -18.40 13.42 -9.05
N ASN A 96 -17.71 13.50 -10.17
CA ASN A 96 -17.47 14.76 -10.89
C ASN A 96 -18.68 15.21 -11.70
N SER A 97 -19.58 14.31 -12.04
CA SER A 97 -20.83 14.63 -12.76
C SER A 97 -21.82 15.43 -11.88
N LYS A 98 -22.80 16.08 -12.53
CA LYS A 98 -23.90 16.82 -11.86
C LYS A 98 -24.94 15.84 -11.31
N MET A 99 -24.57 15.03 -10.30
CA MET A 99 -25.49 14.07 -9.67
C MET A 99 -26.12 14.60 -8.38
N LYS A 100 -27.37 14.24 -8.13
CA LYS A 100 -28.04 14.52 -6.85
C LYS A 100 -27.39 13.70 -5.73
N GLY A 101 -27.20 14.30 -4.55
CA GLY A 101 -26.58 13.60 -3.41
C GLY A 101 -25.06 13.45 -3.45
N ARG A 102 -24.35 14.18 -4.32
CA ARG A 102 -22.88 14.14 -4.48
C ARG A 102 -22.13 14.24 -3.14
N THR A 103 -22.57 15.12 -2.23
CA THR A 103 -21.93 15.29 -0.92
C THR A 103 -22.06 14.05 -0.05
N PHE A 104 -23.24 13.40 -0.07
CA PHE A 104 -23.46 12.15 0.65
C PHE A 104 -22.56 11.01 0.13
N PHE A 105 -22.51 10.84 -1.20
CA PHE A 105 -21.65 9.79 -1.78
C PHE A 105 -20.15 10.06 -1.54
N ARG A 106 -19.72 11.33 -1.58
CA ARG A 106 -18.35 11.69 -1.19
C ARG A 106 -18.07 11.26 0.25
N ALA A 107 -18.92 11.61 1.20
CA ALA A 107 -18.76 11.22 2.59
C ALA A 107 -18.73 9.67 2.76
N TRP A 108 -19.59 8.97 2.04
CA TRP A 108 -19.67 7.50 2.07
C TRP A 108 -18.36 6.83 1.58
N PHE A 109 -17.83 7.27 0.44
CA PHE A 109 -16.60 6.71 -0.10
C PHE A 109 -15.35 7.12 0.69
N PHE A 110 -15.39 8.24 1.44
CA PHE A 110 -14.26 8.68 2.25
C PHE A 110 -14.27 8.11 3.67
N PHE A 111 -15.43 7.65 4.15
CA PHE A 111 -15.58 7.10 5.48
C PHE A 111 -14.57 5.98 5.81
N PRO A 112 -14.29 5.00 4.92
CA PRO A 112 -13.31 3.96 5.22
C PRO A 112 -11.90 4.47 5.52
N ALA A 113 -11.46 5.56 4.90
CA ALA A 113 -10.11 6.11 5.10
C ALA A 113 -9.88 6.68 6.50
N VAL A 114 -10.93 7.06 7.22
CA VAL A 114 -10.85 7.63 8.57
C VAL A 114 -10.71 6.53 9.63
N LEU A 115 -11.07 5.30 9.28
CA LEU A 115 -11.04 4.18 10.21
C LEU A 115 -9.63 3.59 10.33
N SER A 116 -9.29 3.10 11.54
CA SER A 116 -8.05 2.34 11.73
C SER A 116 -8.10 1.03 10.92
N GLY A 117 -7.08 0.76 10.11
CA GLY A 117 -6.98 -0.45 9.29
C GLY A 117 -7.02 -1.74 10.11
N LEU A 118 -6.42 -1.71 11.31
CA LEU A 118 -6.47 -2.84 12.24
C LEU A 118 -7.90 -3.11 12.72
N THR A 119 -8.63 -2.07 13.14
CA THR A 119 -10.03 -2.18 13.59
C THR A 119 -10.93 -2.67 12.47
N VAL A 120 -10.78 -2.12 11.27
CA VAL A 120 -11.52 -2.57 10.08
C VAL A 120 -11.28 -4.05 9.83
N SER A 121 -10.04 -4.51 9.87
CA SER A 121 -9.69 -5.90 9.63
C SER A 121 -10.29 -6.84 10.69
N LEU A 122 -10.33 -6.44 11.97
CA LEU A 122 -10.97 -7.22 13.02
C LEU A 122 -12.50 -7.31 12.82
N ILE A 123 -13.15 -6.23 12.40
CA ILE A 123 -14.59 -6.23 12.08
C ILE A 123 -14.87 -7.16 10.90
N PHE A 124 -14.10 -7.03 9.81
CA PHE A 124 -14.27 -7.91 8.65
C PHE A 124 -13.94 -9.37 8.94
N LYS A 125 -12.99 -9.65 9.85
CA LYS A 125 -12.71 -11.01 10.33
C LYS A 125 -13.95 -11.63 10.96
N GLN A 126 -14.65 -10.90 11.82
CA GLN A 126 -15.88 -11.38 12.44
C GLN A 126 -17.00 -11.53 11.40
N PHE A 127 -17.10 -10.58 10.48
CA PHE A 127 -18.08 -10.63 9.41
C PHE A 127 -17.86 -11.84 8.48
N PHE A 128 -16.64 -12.12 8.05
CA PHE A 128 -16.34 -13.26 7.18
C PHE A 128 -16.44 -14.61 7.90
N ASN A 129 -16.17 -14.66 9.20
CA ASN A 129 -16.26 -15.91 9.96
C ASN A 129 -17.69 -16.26 10.40
N TYR A 130 -18.54 -15.27 10.67
CA TYR A 130 -19.86 -15.48 11.26
C TYR A 130 -20.99 -14.79 10.51
N GLY A 131 -20.84 -13.51 10.17
CA GLY A 131 -21.87 -12.72 9.51
C GLY A 131 -22.22 -13.24 8.13
N LEU A 132 -21.22 -13.40 7.29
CA LEU A 132 -21.39 -13.89 5.91
C LEU A 132 -21.96 -15.34 5.88
N PRO A 133 -21.47 -16.30 6.68
CA PRO A 133 -22.08 -17.63 6.80
C PRO A 133 -23.52 -17.61 7.26
N THR A 134 -23.88 -16.74 8.18
CA THR A 134 -25.26 -16.59 8.63
C THR A 134 -26.17 -16.10 7.50
N ILE A 135 -25.72 -15.09 6.74
CA ILE A 135 -26.45 -14.59 5.56
C ILE A 135 -26.58 -15.70 4.51
N GLY A 136 -25.50 -16.46 4.26
CA GLY A 136 -25.50 -17.59 3.34
C GLY A 136 -26.52 -18.67 3.68
N LYS A 137 -26.66 -19.00 4.97
CA LYS A 137 -27.67 -19.93 5.46
C LYS A 137 -29.10 -19.42 5.27
N ILE A 138 -29.35 -18.15 5.57
CA ILE A 138 -30.68 -17.51 5.40
C ILE A 138 -31.08 -17.46 3.93
N LEU A 139 -30.14 -17.14 3.05
CA LEU A 139 -30.40 -17.03 1.58
C LEU A 139 -30.31 -18.37 0.85
N GLY A 140 -29.90 -19.46 1.53
CA GLY A 140 -29.72 -20.79 0.90
C GLY A 140 -28.55 -20.86 -0.09
N ILE A 141 -27.56 -19.94 0.02
CA ILE A 141 -26.40 -19.87 -0.87
C ILE A 141 -25.26 -20.70 -0.27
N SER A 142 -25.07 -21.93 -0.76
CA SER A 142 -24.09 -22.90 -0.20
C SER A 142 -22.66 -22.35 -0.13
N PHE A 143 -22.22 -21.64 -1.13
CA PHE A 143 -20.86 -21.04 -1.18
C PHE A 143 -20.60 -20.06 -0.02
N LEU A 144 -21.61 -19.39 0.51
CA LEU A 144 -21.49 -18.43 1.60
C LEU A 144 -21.71 -19.02 2.98
N GLN A 145 -22.05 -20.31 3.10
CA GLN A 145 -22.36 -20.94 4.40
C GLN A 145 -21.13 -21.27 5.24
N GLU A 146 -19.96 -21.25 4.64
CA GLU A 146 -18.69 -21.45 5.32
C GLU A 146 -17.91 -20.14 5.42
N SER A 147 -16.94 -20.10 6.36
CA SER A 147 -16.07 -18.94 6.48
C SER A 147 -15.23 -18.74 5.23
N LEU A 148 -15.30 -17.56 4.63
CA LEU A 148 -14.44 -17.18 3.51
C LEU A 148 -12.95 -17.25 3.87
N LEU A 149 -12.61 -17.02 5.14
CA LEU A 149 -11.23 -17.10 5.63
C LEU A 149 -10.75 -18.53 5.87
N GLY A 150 -11.62 -19.55 5.75
CA GLY A 150 -11.30 -20.97 5.95
C GLY A 150 -10.52 -21.59 4.77
N THR A 151 -10.56 -20.98 3.60
CA THR A 151 -9.86 -21.47 2.40
C THR A 151 -8.74 -20.53 1.97
N PRO A 152 -7.63 -21.04 1.38
CA PRO A 152 -6.53 -20.20 0.91
C PRO A 152 -6.98 -19.11 -0.08
N ILE A 153 -7.78 -19.48 -1.08
CA ILE A 153 -8.28 -18.54 -2.10
C ILE A 153 -9.24 -17.53 -1.48
N GLY A 154 -10.16 -17.99 -0.63
CA GLY A 154 -11.11 -17.12 0.06
C GLY A 154 -10.42 -16.08 0.95
N ALA A 155 -9.39 -16.49 1.71
CA ALA A 155 -8.60 -15.60 2.54
C ALA A 155 -7.84 -14.55 1.71
N VAL A 156 -7.27 -14.94 0.56
CA VAL A 156 -6.60 -14.00 -0.37
C VAL A 156 -7.60 -12.98 -0.90
N VAL A 157 -8.76 -13.43 -1.40
CA VAL A 157 -9.82 -12.55 -1.93
C VAL A 157 -10.36 -11.62 -0.85
N ALA A 158 -10.63 -12.14 0.34
CA ALA A 158 -11.08 -11.34 1.48
C ALA A 158 -10.06 -10.26 1.87
N THR A 159 -8.78 -10.62 1.89
CA THR A 159 -7.69 -9.68 2.19
C THR A 159 -7.62 -8.57 1.15
N ILE A 160 -7.62 -8.90 -0.14
CA ILE A 160 -7.63 -7.93 -1.24
C ILE A 160 -8.87 -7.01 -1.11
N PHE A 161 -10.04 -7.58 -0.87
CA PHE A 161 -11.29 -6.81 -0.72
C PHE A 161 -11.19 -5.78 0.42
N VAL A 162 -10.75 -6.19 1.61
CA VAL A 162 -10.66 -5.29 2.78
C VAL A 162 -9.66 -4.15 2.52
N LEU A 163 -8.49 -4.47 1.97
CA LEU A 163 -7.48 -3.46 1.69
C LEU A 163 -7.94 -2.51 0.57
N LEU A 164 -8.57 -3.01 -0.49
CA LEU A 164 -9.14 -2.18 -1.56
C LEU A 164 -10.27 -1.30 -1.04
N TRP A 165 -11.21 -1.85 -0.28
CA TRP A 165 -12.34 -1.09 0.27
C TRP A 165 -11.88 0.11 1.09
N GLN A 166 -10.83 -0.06 1.88
CA GLN A 166 -10.26 1.03 2.68
C GLN A 166 -9.34 1.93 1.85
N GLY A 167 -8.51 1.35 0.99
CA GLY A 167 -7.46 2.03 0.23
C GLY A 167 -7.99 2.94 -0.86
N VAL A 168 -9.12 2.60 -1.50
CA VAL A 168 -9.65 3.31 -2.67
C VAL A 168 -10.10 4.76 -2.38
N ALA A 169 -10.33 5.11 -1.14
CA ALA A 169 -10.82 6.44 -0.75
C ALA A 169 -9.85 7.58 -1.17
N MET A 170 -8.54 7.41 -0.94
CA MET A 170 -7.55 8.42 -1.32
C MET A 170 -7.40 8.55 -2.85
N PRO A 171 -7.29 7.47 -3.65
CA PRO A 171 -7.39 7.52 -5.10
C PRO A 171 -8.61 8.28 -5.63
N ILE A 172 -9.79 8.08 -5.06
CA ILE A 172 -11.01 8.81 -5.45
C ILE A 172 -10.81 10.33 -5.28
N ILE A 173 -10.25 10.76 -4.15
CA ILE A 173 -9.98 12.20 -3.90
C ILE A 173 -9.00 12.75 -4.93
N LEU A 174 -7.90 12.04 -5.17
CA LEU A 174 -6.85 12.47 -6.09
C LEU A 174 -7.37 12.55 -7.53
N PHE A 175 -8.09 11.55 -8.01
CA PHE A 175 -8.69 11.58 -9.34
C PHE A 175 -9.78 12.64 -9.47
N LEU A 176 -10.57 12.85 -8.42
CA LEU A 176 -11.58 13.91 -8.43
C LEU A 176 -10.93 15.30 -8.51
N ALA A 177 -9.86 15.54 -7.78
CA ALA A 177 -9.09 16.78 -7.87
C ALA A 177 -8.45 16.94 -9.26
N GLY A 178 -7.86 15.86 -9.80
CA GLY A 178 -7.31 15.85 -11.15
C GLY A 178 -8.35 16.14 -12.25
N LEU A 179 -9.54 15.56 -12.15
CA LEU A 179 -10.65 15.86 -13.09
C LEU A 179 -11.11 17.32 -12.98
N GLN A 180 -11.10 17.90 -11.78
CA GLN A 180 -11.51 19.29 -11.55
C GLN A 180 -10.43 20.29 -11.96
N SER A 181 -9.20 19.88 -12.20
CA SER A 181 -8.13 20.76 -12.69
C SER A 181 -8.14 20.94 -14.21
N ILE A 182 -8.93 20.14 -14.94
CA ILE A 182 -9.07 20.27 -16.39
C ILE A 182 -9.80 21.59 -16.71
N PRO A 183 -9.24 22.49 -17.54
CA PRO A 183 -9.89 23.73 -17.92
C PRO A 183 -11.24 23.47 -18.59
N ASN A 184 -12.27 24.22 -18.18
CA ASN A 184 -13.60 24.06 -18.73
C ASN A 184 -13.65 24.35 -20.24
N ASP A 185 -12.86 25.32 -20.72
CA ASP A 185 -12.78 25.69 -22.14
C ASP A 185 -12.42 24.48 -23.03
N ILE A 186 -11.56 23.58 -22.55
CA ILE A 186 -11.19 22.36 -23.29
C ILE A 186 -12.37 21.39 -23.37
N LEU A 187 -13.12 21.26 -22.29
CA LEU A 187 -14.28 20.35 -22.24
C LEU A 187 -15.45 20.93 -23.06
N GLU A 188 -15.64 22.25 -23.05
CA GLU A 188 -16.63 22.94 -23.85
C GLU A 188 -16.31 22.86 -25.36
N ALA A 189 -15.05 23.11 -25.75
CA ALA A 189 -14.60 22.95 -27.13
C ALA A 189 -14.85 21.53 -27.64
N ALA A 190 -14.48 20.50 -26.85
CA ALA A 190 -14.75 19.10 -27.20
C ALA A 190 -16.26 18.82 -27.37
N SER A 191 -17.10 19.44 -26.56
CA SER A 191 -18.56 19.33 -26.67
C SER A 191 -19.11 19.99 -27.95
N ILE A 192 -18.57 21.16 -28.33
CA ILE A 192 -18.91 21.86 -29.56
C ILE A 192 -18.50 21.05 -30.80
N ASP A 193 -17.32 20.38 -30.73
CA ASP A 193 -16.82 19.48 -31.77
C ASP A 193 -17.59 18.13 -31.83
N GLY A 194 -18.62 17.95 -31.00
CA GLY A 194 -19.45 16.75 -30.99
C GLY A 194 -18.78 15.51 -30.39
N ALA A 195 -17.75 15.70 -29.55
CA ALA A 195 -17.09 14.55 -28.90
C ALA A 195 -18.04 13.82 -27.96
N THR A 196 -18.11 12.50 -28.10
CA THR A 196 -18.84 11.63 -27.16
C THR A 196 -18.14 11.58 -25.82
N SER A 197 -18.87 11.27 -24.73
CA SER A 197 -18.30 11.11 -23.39
C SER A 197 -17.13 10.08 -23.35
N LYS A 198 -17.16 9.06 -24.20
CA LYS A 198 -16.07 8.09 -24.34
C LYS A 198 -14.83 8.72 -24.99
N GLN A 199 -15.03 9.54 -26.02
CA GLN A 199 -13.93 10.26 -26.69
C GLN A 199 -13.30 11.31 -25.76
N THR A 200 -14.11 12.07 -25.03
CA THR A 200 -13.66 13.03 -24.02
C THR A 200 -12.82 12.32 -22.95
N PHE A 201 -13.27 11.17 -22.46
CA PHE A 201 -12.51 10.38 -21.49
C PHE A 201 -11.13 9.98 -22.01
N TRP A 202 -11.08 9.29 -23.13
CA TRP A 202 -9.82 8.73 -23.63
C TRP A 202 -8.84 9.74 -24.21
N LYS A 203 -9.36 10.83 -24.81
CA LYS A 203 -8.54 11.82 -25.52
C LYS A 203 -8.19 13.05 -24.69
N ILE A 204 -8.98 13.34 -23.64
CA ILE A 204 -8.79 14.54 -22.81
C ILE A 204 -8.57 14.16 -21.34
N GLU A 205 -9.59 13.56 -20.69
CA GLU A 205 -9.53 13.31 -19.24
C GLU A 205 -8.36 12.39 -18.86
N LEU A 206 -8.20 11.26 -19.55
CA LEU A 206 -7.16 10.29 -19.25
C LEU A 206 -5.73 10.83 -19.43
N PRO A 207 -5.36 11.53 -20.51
CA PRO A 207 -4.07 12.18 -20.63
C PRO A 207 -3.80 13.22 -19.52
N TYR A 208 -4.79 14.03 -19.15
CA TYR A 208 -4.67 14.98 -18.04
C TYR A 208 -4.49 14.29 -16.68
N LEU A 209 -4.99 13.08 -16.54
CA LEU A 209 -4.89 12.29 -15.30
C LEU A 209 -3.60 11.46 -15.20
N LEU A 210 -2.74 11.42 -16.21
CA LEU A 210 -1.50 10.63 -16.17
C LEU A 210 -0.62 10.95 -14.96
N PRO A 211 -0.39 12.22 -14.55
CA PRO A 211 0.35 12.51 -13.33
C PRO A 211 -0.33 11.97 -12.06
N THR A 212 -1.67 12.07 -12.00
CA THR A 212 -2.47 11.54 -10.89
C THR A 212 -2.43 10.01 -10.84
N ILE A 213 -2.51 9.34 -12.00
CA ILE A 213 -2.36 7.88 -12.12
C ILE A 213 -1.00 7.45 -11.57
N SER A 214 0.08 8.16 -11.95
CA SER A 214 1.42 7.89 -11.43
C SER A 214 1.50 8.02 -9.92
N MET A 215 0.85 9.03 -9.34
CA MET A 215 0.80 9.22 -7.89
C MET A 215 0.03 8.08 -7.20
N VAL A 216 -1.15 7.73 -7.70
CA VAL A 216 -1.98 6.62 -7.15
C VAL A 216 -1.23 5.30 -7.28
N PHE A 217 -0.54 5.06 -8.40
CA PHE A 217 0.30 3.87 -8.59
C PHE A 217 1.36 3.74 -7.50
N ILE A 218 2.09 4.81 -7.18
CA ILE A 218 3.12 4.78 -6.11
C ILE A 218 2.48 4.51 -4.75
N LEU A 219 1.35 5.12 -4.44
CA LEU A 219 0.64 4.91 -3.18
C LEU A 219 0.16 3.47 -3.04
N ALA A 220 -0.47 2.91 -4.06
CA ALA A 220 -0.93 1.53 -4.08
C ALA A 220 0.23 0.52 -4.02
N LEU A 221 1.32 0.78 -4.76
CA LEU A 221 2.55 0.00 -4.72
C LEU A 221 3.11 -0.08 -3.30
N LYS A 222 3.28 1.09 -2.66
CA LYS A 222 3.76 1.16 -1.28
C LYS A 222 2.82 0.40 -0.35
N SER A 223 1.51 0.64 -0.43
CA SER A 223 0.50 -0.01 0.41
C SER A 223 0.58 -1.53 0.30
N GLY A 224 0.63 -2.08 -0.91
CA GLY A 224 0.70 -3.52 -1.13
C GLY A 224 2.00 -4.16 -0.66
N LEU A 225 3.16 -3.57 -1.00
CA LEU A 225 4.47 -4.12 -0.65
C LEU A 225 4.75 -4.06 0.86
N THR A 226 4.19 -3.07 1.58
CA THR A 226 4.39 -2.92 3.03
C THR A 226 3.20 -3.39 3.86
N ALA A 227 2.20 -4.05 3.26
CA ALA A 227 1.01 -4.53 3.95
C ALA A 227 1.35 -5.52 5.07
N PHE A 228 1.00 -5.16 6.31
CA PHE A 228 1.25 -5.97 7.51
C PHE A 228 0.07 -5.94 8.47
N ASP A 229 -0.28 -4.78 9.04
CA ASP A 229 -1.23 -4.65 10.16
C ASP A 229 -2.59 -5.28 9.87
N GLN A 230 -3.15 -4.99 8.69
CA GLN A 230 -4.45 -5.49 8.27
C GLN A 230 -4.43 -7.00 8.04
N ILE A 231 -3.37 -7.54 7.43
CA ILE A 231 -3.21 -8.97 7.19
C ILE A 231 -3.03 -9.71 8.52
N PHE A 232 -2.22 -9.15 9.42
CA PHE A 232 -2.00 -9.71 10.75
C PHE A 232 -3.33 -9.81 11.54
N ALA A 233 -4.14 -8.75 11.51
CA ALA A 233 -5.43 -8.72 12.21
C ALA A 233 -6.48 -9.63 11.55
N LEU A 234 -6.55 -9.67 10.22
CA LEU A 234 -7.59 -10.39 9.48
C LEU A 234 -7.36 -11.90 9.48
N THR A 235 -6.17 -12.34 9.06
CA THR A 235 -5.86 -13.75 8.76
C THR A 235 -4.67 -14.28 9.54
N SER A 236 -3.80 -13.41 10.08
CA SER A 236 -2.50 -13.78 10.65
C SER A 236 -1.62 -14.60 9.68
N GLY A 237 -1.84 -14.43 8.36
CA GLY A 237 -1.12 -15.15 7.30
C GLY A 237 -1.79 -16.45 6.84
N GLY A 238 -2.83 -16.93 7.54
CA GLY A 238 -3.51 -18.20 7.25
C GLY A 238 -4.58 -18.11 6.16
N PRO A 239 -5.18 -19.26 5.79
CA PRO A 239 -4.69 -20.63 6.06
C PRO A 239 -3.45 -20.98 5.23
N ASN A 240 -2.66 -21.93 5.71
CA ASN A 240 -1.48 -22.49 5.01
C ASN A 240 -0.47 -21.43 4.48
N ASN A 241 -0.28 -20.32 5.21
CA ASN A 241 0.54 -19.16 4.81
C ASN A 241 0.10 -18.46 3.52
N ALA A 242 -1.12 -18.73 3.02
CA ALA A 242 -1.61 -18.19 1.75
C ALA A 242 -1.71 -16.66 1.71
N THR A 243 -1.85 -16.02 2.88
CA THR A 243 -1.91 -14.57 3.02
C THR A 243 -0.72 -13.99 3.79
N THR A 244 0.38 -14.73 3.88
CA THR A 244 1.60 -14.23 4.52
C THR A 244 2.30 -13.25 3.59
N SER A 245 2.24 -11.95 3.90
CA SER A 245 3.04 -10.93 3.19
C SER A 245 4.50 -10.94 3.64
N LEU A 246 5.39 -10.32 2.85
CA LEU A 246 6.79 -10.15 3.25
C LEU A 246 6.93 -9.42 4.59
N GLY A 247 6.10 -8.40 4.86
CA GLY A 247 6.09 -7.71 6.15
C GLY A 247 5.69 -8.63 7.30
N LEU A 248 4.68 -9.50 7.11
CA LEU A 248 4.27 -10.48 8.10
C LEU A 248 5.32 -11.58 8.28
N LEU A 249 6.01 -11.97 7.22
CA LEU A 249 7.11 -12.93 7.29
C LEU A 249 8.28 -12.41 8.12
N VAL A 250 8.67 -11.14 7.92
CA VAL A 250 9.66 -10.43 8.75
C VAL A 250 9.26 -10.49 10.22
N TYR A 251 8.01 -10.13 10.53
CA TYR A 251 7.49 -10.19 11.89
C TYR A 251 7.58 -11.61 12.50
N ASN A 252 7.17 -12.62 11.75
CA ASN A 252 7.17 -14.01 12.23
C ASN A 252 8.59 -14.51 12.53
N TYR A 253 9.56 -14.23 11.65
CA TYR A 253 10.95 -14.63 11.89
C TYR A 253 11.61 -13.81 13.00
N ALA A 254 11.37 -12.50 13.07
CA ALA A 254 11.94 -11.67 14.12
C ALA A 254 11.36 -12.00 15.49
N PHE A 255 10.04 -11.93 15.65
CA PHE A 255 9.39 -11.90 16.97
C PHE A 255 8.83 -13.25 17.42
N LYS A 256 8.51 -14.18 16.50
CA LYS A 256 8.04 -15.52 16.89
C LYS A 256 9.14 -16.56 16.87
N SER A 257 10.13 -16.41 15.96
CA SER A 257 11.21 -17.39 15.81
C SER A 257 12.54 -16.90 16.37
N ASN A 258 12.64 -15.68 16.85
CA ASN A 258 13.87 -15.05 17.34
C ASN A 258 15.04 -15.13 16.35
N GLN A 259 14.76 -14.96 15.06
CA GLN A 259 15.75 -14.99 13.97
C GLN A 259 15.90 -13.59 13.36
N TYR A 260 16.35 -12.62 14.17
CA TYR A 260 16.43 -11.22 13.76
C TYR A 260 17.38 -10.99 12.58
N GLY A 261 18.52 -11.67 12.54
CA GLY A 261 19.45 -11.60 11.41
C GLY A 261 18.79 -12.01 10.09
N TYR A 262 18.05 -13.12 10.10
CA TYR A 262 17.31 -13.61 8.94
C TYR A 262 16.14 -12.70 8.56
N ALA A 263 15.38 -12.22 9.54
CA ALA A 263 14.29 -11.25 9.33
C ALA A 263 14.79 -9.94 8.71
N ASN A 264 15.95 -9.44 9.16
CA ASN A 264 16.58 -8.25 8.56
C ASN A 264 17.02 -8.49 7.10
N ALA A 265 17.46 -9.71 6.75
CA ALA A 265 17.76 -10.03 5.34
C ALA A 265 16.49 -9.96 4.46
N ILE A 266 15.35 -10.47 4.93
CA ILE A 266 14.05 -10.32 4.23
C ILE A 266 13.67 -8.85 4.10
N ALA A 267 13.76 -8.08 5.19
CA ALA A 267 13.44 -6.65 5.20
C ALA A 267 14.32 -5.85 4.22
N LEU A 268 15.62 -6.18 4.14
CA LEU A 268 16.52 -5.52 3.20
C LEU A 268 16.17 -5.84 1.73
N ILE A 269 15.82 -7.09 1.43
CA ILE A 269 15.34 -7.47 0.09
C ILE A 269 14.05 -6.70 -0.25
N LEU A 270 13.10 -6.63 0.68
CA LEU A 270 11.87 -5.87 0.48
C LEU A 270 12.17 -4.38 0.23
N PHE A 271 13.07 -3.79 1.00
CA PHE A 271 13.53 -2.41 0.81
C PHE A 271 14.13 -2.19 -0.58
N LEU A 272 14.99 -3.10 -1.05
CA LEU A 272 15.58 -3.02 -2.38
C LEU A 272 14.52 -3.15 -3.49
N ILE A 273 13.55 -4.07 -3.35
CA ILE A 273 12.44 -4.22 -4.30
C ILE A 273 11.65 -2.92 -4.40
N ILE A 274 11.25 -2.34 -3.26
CA ILE A 274 10.52 -1.06 -3.23
C ILE A 274 11.33 0.05 -3.89
N GLY A 275 12.62 0.15 -3.55
CA GLY A 275 13.52 1.16 -4.11
C GLY A 275 13.66 1.06 -5.63
N ILE A 276 13.91 -0.14 -6.13
CA ILE A 276 14.07 -0.40 -7.58
C ILE A 276 12.79 -0.06 -8.33
N VAL A 277 11.64 -0.57 -7.87
CA VAL A 277 10.36 -0.33 -8.54
C VAL A 277 9.99 1.14 -8.51
N SER A 278 10.23 1.83 -7.39
CA SER A 278 9.99 3.27 -7.26
C SER A 278 10.89 4.09 -8.20
N LEU A 279 12.16 3.74 -8.32
CA LEU A 279 13.09 4.42 -9.24
C LEU A 279 12.69 4.21 -10.72
N ILE A 280 12.29 3.00 -11.08
CA ILE A 280 11.81 2.70 -12.45
C ILE A 280 10.56 3.55 -12.73
N GLN A 281 9.60 3.57 -11.79
CA GLN A 281 8.36 4.32 -11.95
C GLN A 281 8.61 5.83 -12.10
N ILE A 282 9.46 6.43 -11.26
CA ILE A 282 9.82 7.86 -11.36
C ILE A 282 10.44 8.18 -12.73
N LYS A 283 11.29 7.30 -13.26
CA LYS A 283 11.88 7.50 -14.60
C LYS A 283 10.82 7.40 -15.71
N LEU A 284 9.85 6.50 -15.57
CA LEU A 284 8.77 6.36 -16.55
C LEU A 284 7.81 7.55 -16.49
N SER A 285 7.43 7.99 -15.29
CA SER A 285 6.49 9.10 -15.09
C SER A 285 7.01 10.43 -15.67
N LYS A 286 8.31 10.72 -15.55
CA LYS A 286 8.92 11.92 -16.18
C LYS A 286 8.76 12.01 -17.70
N LYS A 287 8.47 10.91 -18.39
CA LYS A 287 8.17 10.94 -19.84
C LYS A 287 6.76 11.41 -20.17
N PHE A 288 5.88 11.45 -19.17
CA PHE A 288 4.47 11.82 -19.31
C PHE A 288 4.12 13.13 -18.59
N GLU A 289 5.10 13.77 -17.95
CA GLU A 289 4.97 15.15 -17.46
C GLU A 289 5.15 16.07 -18.69
N ILE A 290 4.05 16.71 -19.10
CA ILE A 290 4.00 17.75 -20.14
C ILE A 290 4.26 19.09 -19.49
#